data_4aef7ea46daa2b3dfb0aaf6227f83f19
#
_entry.id   4aef7ea46daa2b3dfb0aaf6227f83f19
#
_cell.length_a   1.000
_cell.length_b   1.000
_cell.length_c   1.000
_cell.angle_alpha   90.00
_cell.angle_beta   90.00
_cell.angle_gamma   90.00
#
_symmetry.space_group_name_H-M   'P 1'
#
loop_
_entity.id
_entity.type
_entity.pdbx_description
1 polymer ?
#
loop_
_entity_poly.entity_id
_entity_poly.type
_entity_poly.pdbx_seq_one_letter_code
_entity_poly.pdbx_strand_id
1 'polypeptide(L)'
;MRPSRTLRAALLTCTAAAAPLASQQPRRDSVRVAPAVAIRAERAPTIDGRDDDAVWRSAPPTSEFLEFQPAEGKAPRYRTEFRAAYDDRNLYVFVRAFDPHPDSIMTALTRRDVRGPSDQLKLMIDAYHDRQSGFEFAVNPVGVKRDYAMYNDREEDDTWDGVWDVGTQIDSLGWTAEYRIPFSQLRYANKREHEFGFAVWRDIERYKERTSWPLYRPSQSGISSQLGVLAGIRDIVPFHRLEVVPFTVAKSSSVPISSAAPGESPWGRTQKLSAGADLKYGITSNLTLDATVNPDFGQVEADPSVVNLSAFETFFQER
;
A
#
# COMPACT_ATOMS: atom_id res chain seq x y z
N MET A 1 -1.09 -73.46 -69.95
CA MET A 1 -0.60 -72.05 -69.87
C MET A 1 -1.73 -71.15 -69.49
N ARG A 2 -1.76 -70.67 -68.33
CA ARG A 2 -2.79 -69.64 -67.81
C ARG A 2 -2.04 -68.42 -67.36
N PRO A 3 -2.43 -67.22 -67.75
CA PRO A 3 -1.83 -65.98 -67.26
C PRO A 3 -2.42 -65.54 -65.92
N SER A 4 -1.56 -65.10 -65.06
CA SER A 4 -1.86 -64.54 -63.71
C SER A 4 -2.50 -63.16 -63.78
N ARG A 5 -3.63 -62.94 -63.03
CA ARG A 5 -4.25 -61.65 -62.81
C ARG A 5 -3.64 -60.98 -61.61
N THR A 6 -2.97 -59.87 -61.81
CA THR A 6 -2.49 -59.01 -60.77
C THR A 6 -3.65 -58.04 -60.26
N LEU A 7 -3.98 -58.20 -59.03
CA LEU A 7 -4.92 -57.31 -58.34
C LEU A 7 -4.19 -55.98 -57.93
N ARG A 8 -4.60 -54.86 -58.46
CA ARG A 8 -4.14 -53.53 -57.98
C ARG A 8 -5.05 -53.10 -56.89
N ALA A 9 -4.59 -52.99 -55.63
CA ALA A 9 -5.26 -52.36 -54.52
C ALA A 9 -5.07 -50.84 -54.63
N ALA A 10 -6.18 -50.07 -54.75
CA ALA A 10 -6.19 -48.63 -54.65
C ALA A 10 -6.30 -48.23 -53.19
N LEU A 11 -5.28 -47.60 -52.63
CA LEU A 11 -5.31 -46.97 -51.30
C LEU A 11 -5.98 -45.61 -51.45
N LEU A 12 -7.21 -45.44 -50.87
CA LEU A 12 -7.82 -44.15 -50.66
C LEU A 12 -7.27 -43.54 -49.38
N THR A 13 -6.44 -42.54 -49.48
CA THR A 13 -6.01 -41.71 -48.35
C THR A 13 -7.03 -40.61 -48.11
N CYS A 14 -7.89 -40.73 -47.05
CA CYS A 14 -8.69 -39.66 -46.53
C CYS A 14 -7.82 -38.70 -45.68
N THR A 15 -7.45 -37.57 -46.24
CA THR A 15 -6.87 -36.47 -45.47
C THR A 15 -8.02 -35.67 -44.79
N ALA A 16 -8.21 -35.92 -43.50
CA ALA A 16 -9.08 -35.08 -42.67
C ALA A 16 -8.34 -33.76 -42.36
N ALA A 17 -8.77 -32.67 -42.98
CA ALA A 17 -8.32 -31.33 -42.63
C ALA A 17 -8.93 -30.94 -41.28
N ALA A 18 -8.12 -31.00 -40.19
CA ALA A 18 -8.48 -30.45 -38.92
C ALA A 18 -8.39 -28.89 -39.00
N ALA A 19 -9.52 -28.21 -39.08
CA ALA A 19 -9.59 -26.76 -38.90
C ALA A 19 -9.27 -26.43 -37.45
N PRO A 20 -8.37 -25.47 -37.14
CA PRO A 20 -8.15 -25.03 -35.77
C PRO A 20 -9.41 -24.32 -35.29
N LEU A 21 -10.07 -24.88 -34.28
CA LEU A 21 -11.06 -24.15 -33.45
C LEU A 21 -10.31 -23.04 -32.72
N ALA A 22 -10.26 -21.86 -33.33
CA ALA A 22 -9.89 -20.65 -32.63
C ALA A 22 -10.96 -20.40 -31.57
N SER A 23 -10.68 -20.76 -30.32
CA SER A 23 -11.49 -20.33 -29.19
C SER A 23 -11.38 -18.82 -29.11
N GLN A 24 -12.36 -18.12 -29.66
CA GLN A 24 -12.58 -16.70 -29.40
C GLN A 24 -13.02 -16.60 -27.92
N GLN A 25 -12.04 -16.45 -27.04
CA GLN A 25 -12.32 -15.91 -25.72
C GLN A 25 -12.96 -14.52 -25.96
N PRO A 26 -14.14 -14.24 -25.40
CA PRO A 26 -14.69 -12.92 -25.50
C PRO A 26 -13.68 -11.95 -24.86
N ARG A 27 -13.17 -11.02 -25.66
CA ARG A 27 -12.47 -9.85 -25.14
C ARG A 27 -13.46 -9.19 -24.18
N ARG A 28 -13.28 -9.41 -22.89
CA ARG A 28 -13.94 -8.60 -21.88
C ARG A 28 -13.39 -7.19 -22.11
N ASP A 29 -14.24 -6.32 -22.65
CA ASP A 29 -13.98 -4.90 -22.68
C ASP A 29 -13.76 -4.48 -21.22
N SER A 30 -12.49 -4.34 -20.84
CA SER A 30 -12.14 -3.64 -19.62
C SER A 30 -12.62 -2.21 -19.85
N VAL A 31 -13.67 -1.81 -19.19
CA VAL A 31 -14.08 -0.41 -19.12
C VAL A 31 -12.84 0.32 -18.60
N ARG A 32 -12.11 0.96 -19.49
CA ARG A 32 -10.95 1.76 -19.12
C ARG A 32 -11.48 2.95 -18.36
N VAL A 33 -11.31 2.92 -17.05
CA VAL A 33 -11.59 4.08 -16.20
C VAL A 33 -10.66 5.20 -16.66
N ALA A 34 -11.18 6.42 -16.81
CA ALA A 34 -10.38 7.57 -17.18
C ALA A 34 -9.26 7.79 -16.16
N PRO A 35 -8.04 8.13 -16.60
CA PRO A 35 -6.96 8.44 -15.67
C PRO A 35 -7.34 9.59 -14.73
N ALA A 36 -6.98 9.47 -13.46
CA ALA A 36 -6.96 10.61 -12.56
C ALA A 36 -5.79 11.53 -12.93
N VAL A 37 -5.92 12.82 -12.69
CA VAL A 37 -4.92 13.81 -13.08
C VAL A 37 -4.37 14.52 -11.84
N ALA A 38 -3.07 14.48 -11.67
CA ALA A 38 -2.36 15.30 -10.71
C ALA A 38 -1.93 16.62 -11.37
N ILE A 39 -2.15 17.74 -10.67
CA ILE A 39 -1.69 19.06 -11.13
C ILE A 39 -0.46 19.49 -10.34
N ARG A 40 0.39 20.32 -10.96
CA ARG A 40 1.52 20.91 -10.25
C ARG A 40 1.03 21.99 -9.28
N ALA A 41 1.40 21.87 -8.00
CA ALA A 41 1.10 22.85 -7.00
C ALA A 41 2.10 24.00 -7.06
N GLU A 42 1.62 25.25 -7.15
CA GLU A 42 2.48 26.44 -7.06
C GLU A 42 3.01 26.67 -5.64
N ARG A 43 2.23 26.25 -4.67
CA ARG A 43 2.58 26.25 -3.23
C ARG A 43 2.12 24.94 -2.62
N ALA A 44 2.98 24.35 -1.79
CA ALA A 44 2.63 23.16 -1.00
C ALA A 44 1.40 23.42 -0.13
N PRO A 45 0.41 22.52 -0.10
CA PRO A 45 -0.72 22.63 0.82
C PRO A 45 -0.26 22.44 2.26
N THR A 46 -1.08 22.97 3.18
CA THR A 46 -0.93 22.74 4.62
C THR A 46 -1.60 21.41 4.95
N ILE A 47 -0.87 20.47 5.49
CA ILE A 47 -1.40 19.13 5.76
C ILE A 47 -2.20 19.15 7.08
N ASP A 48 -3.44 19.62 7.01
CA ASP A 48 -4.34 19.76 8.15
C ASP A 48 -5.72 19.08 7.95
N GLY A 49 -5.92 18.45 6.78
CA GLY A 49 -7.15 17.76 6.43
C GLY A 49 -8.25 18.68 5.90
N ARG A 50 -7.95 19.93 5.53
CA ARG A 50 -8.91 20.89 4.97
C ARG A 50 -8.74 21.06 3.47
N ASP A 51 -9.83 21.37 2.79
CA ASP A 51 -9.84 21.61 1.34
C ASP A 51 -9.77 23.12 1.00
N ASP A 52 -9.33 23.96 1.92
CA ASP A 52 -9.31 25.40 1.74
C ASP A 52 -8.04 25.92 1.04
N ASP A 53 -7.03 25.10 0.84
CA ASP A 53 -5.86 25.42 0.04
C ASP A 53 -6.19 25.65 -1.44
N ALA A 54 -5.48 26.60 -2.06
CA ALA A 54 -5.73 26.99 -3.44
C ALA A 54 -5.60 25.85 -4.43
N VAL A 55 -4.66 24.92 -4.19
CA VAL A 55 -4.42 23.77 -5.05
C VAL A 55 -5.64 22.85 -5.14
N TRP A 56 -6.36 22.65 -4.05
CA TRP A 56 -7.54 21.78 -4.02
C TRP A 56 -8.73 22.36 -4.79
N ARG A 57 -8.81 23.68 -4.94
CA ARG A 57 -9.81 24.35 -5.77
C ARG A 57 -9.54 24.15 -7.27
N SER A 58 -8.26 24.02 -7.65
CA SER A 58 -7.83 23.87 -9.04
C SER A 58 -7.71 22.42 -9.50
N ALA A 59 -7.41 21.50 -8.57
CA ALA A 59 -7.24 20.09 -8.89
C ALA A 59 -8.59 19.43 -9.26
N PRO A 60 -8.66 18.71 -10.39
CA PRO A 60 -9.89 18.06 -10.81
C PRO A 60 -10.27 16.93 -9.84
N PRO A 61 -11.53 16.86 -9.39
CA PRO A 61 -11.99 15.78 -8.55
C PRO A 61 -12.21 14.48 -9.35
N THR A 62 -11.86 13.35 -8.75
CA THR A 62 -12.21 12.01 -9.21
C THR A 62 -13.16 11.39 -8.21
N SER A 63 -14.35 10.93 -8.66
CA SER A 63 -15.43 10.48 -7.78
C SER A 63 -16.13 9.19 -8.23
N GLU A 64 -15.64 8.53 -9.25
CA GLU A 64 -16.24 7.32 -9.83
C GLU A 64 -15.89 6.05 -9.03
N PHE A 65 -16.20 6.06 -7.72
CA PHE A 65 -16.00 4.92 -6.84
C PHE A 65 -17.11 3.88 -7.04
N LEU A 66 -16.72 2.62 -6.93
CA LEU A 66 -17.64 1.50 -6.90
C LEU A 66 -17.37 0.60 -5.70
N GLU A 67 -18.42 -0.04 -5.22
CA GLU A 67 -18.33 -1.04 -4.16
C GLU A 67 -17.66 -2.30 -4.69
N PHE A 68 -16.74 -2.86 -3.93
CA PHE A 68 -16.17 -4.18 -4.22
C PHE A 68 -16.47 -5.21 -3.13
N GLN A 69 -16.97 -4.77 -1.97
CA GLN A 69 -17.41 -5.61 -0.87
C GLN A 69 -18.50 -4.88 -0.09
N PRO A 70 -19.64 -5.52 0.25
CA PRO A 70 -19.97 -6.92 0.01
C PRO A 70 -20.42 -7.25 -1.43
N ALA A 71 -20.68 -6.26 -2.29
CA ALA A 71 -21.24 -6.50 -3.62
C ALA A 71 -20.45 -5.80 -4.73
N GLU A 72 -19.66 -6.57 -5.46
CA GLU A 72 -18.78 -6.08 -6.53
C GLU A 72 -19.55 -5.33 -7.62
N GLY A 73 -19.09 -4.09 -7.92
CA GLY A 73 -19.57 -3.27 -9.02
C GLY A 73 -20.85 -2.47 -8.75
N LYS A 74 -21.34 -2.48 -7.52
CA LYS A 74 -22.47 -1.63 -7.14
C LYS A 74 -22.06 -0.18 -6.89
N ALA A 75 -23.05 0.72 -6.95
CA ALA A 75 -22.85 2.10 -6.50
C ALA A 75 -22.57 2.12 -4.99
N PRO A 76 -21.62 2.97 -4.53
CA PRO A 76 -21.29 3.09 -3.13
C PRO A 76 -22.46 3.72 -2.36
N ARG A 77 -22.61 3.36 -1.09
CA ARG A 77 -23.59 3.95 -0.19
C ARG A 77 -23.40 5.45 -0.05
N TYR A 78 -22.16 5.88 0.10
CA TYR A 78 -21.77 7.26 0.27
C TYR A 78 -20.70 7.66 -0.73
N ARG A 79 -20.80 8.88 -1.22
CA ARG A 79 -19.86 9.45 -2.17
C ARG A 79 -18.46 9.54 -1.54
N THR A 80 -17.47 9.30 -2.36
CA THR A 80 -16.07 9.59 -2.09
C THR A 80 -15.51 10.36 -3.26
N GLU A 81 -14.65 11.33 -3.01
CA GLU A 81 -13.88 12.01 -4.06
C GLU A 81 -12.46 12.23 -3.62
N PHE A 82 -11.56 12.25 -4.56
CA PHE A 82 -10.18 12.64 -4.30
C PHE A 82 -9.66 13.61 -5.35
N ARG A 83 -8.64 14.35 -4.96
CA ARG A 83 -7.87 15.25 -5.81
C ARG A 83 -6.41 14.96 -5.61
N ALA A 84 -5.60 15.14 -6.66
CA ALA A 84 -4.16 14.92 -6.60
C ALA A 84 -3.39 16.15 -7.10
N ALA A 85 -2.30 16.44 -6.43
CA ALA A 85 -1.37 17.49 -6.79
C ALA A 85 0.06 17.04 -6.48
N TYR A 86 1.05 17.74 -7.01
CA TYR A 86 2.46 17.46 -6.75
C TYR A 86 3.32 18.70 -6.84
N ASP A 87 4.47 18.67 -6.18
CA ASP A 87 5.56 19.61 -6.39
C ASP A 87 6.85 18.86 -6.79
N ASP A 88 8.00 19.46 -6.63
CA ASP A 88 9.29 18.83 -6.98
C ASP A 88 9.67 17.69 -6.03
N ARG A 89 9.05 17.60 -4.86
CA ARG A 89 9.45 16.71 -3.77
C ARG A 89 8.36 15.75 -3.32
N ASN A 90 7.10 16.12 -3.47
CA ASN A 90 6.00 15.43 -2.84
C ASN A 90 4.84 15.22 -3.80
N LEU A 91 4.16 14.09 -3.63
CA LEU A 91 2.81 13.87 -4.09
C LEU A 91 1.85 14.25 -2.96
N TYR A 92 0.81 15.00 -3.29
CA TYR A 92 -0.27 15.38 -2.39
C TYR A 92 -1.57 14.75 -2.87
N VAL A 93 -2.34 14.19 -1.95
CA VAL A 93 -3.66 13.64 -2.26
C VAL A 93 -4.63 14.08 -1.18
N PHE A 94 -5.70 14.74 -1.58
CA PHE A 94 -6.81 15.07 -0.71
C PHE A 94 -7.97 14.13 -1.00
N VAL A 95 -8.51 13.49 0.03
CA VAL A 95 -9.66 12.59 -0.07
C VAL A 95 -10.77 13.09 0.83
N ARG A 96 -11.99 13.24 0.28
CA ARG A 96 -13.21 13.51 1.05
C ARG A 96 -14.12 12.29 1.01
N ALA A 97 -14.38 11.75 2.16
CA ALA A 97 -15.30 10.65 2.39
C ALA A 97 -16.62 11.19 2.94
N PHE A 98 -17.59 11.45 2.07
CA PHE A 98 -18.89 11.97 2.49
C PHE A 98 -19.63 10.97 3.36
N ASP A 99 -20.28 11.47 4.40
CA ASP A 99 -21.09 10.70 5.31
C ASP A 99 -22.17 11.60 5.93
N PRO A 100 -23.46 11.30 5.70
CA PRO A 100 -24.55 12.12 6.27
C PRO A 100 -24.70 11.95 7.80
N HIS A 101 -23.95 11.00 8.39
CA HIS A 101 -23.98 10.72 9.82
C HIS A 101 -22.56 10.72 10.41
N PRO A 102 -21.89 11.91 10.48
CA PRO A 102 -20.51 12.00 10.94
C PRO A 102 -20.28 11.44 12.36
N ASP A 103 -21.28 11.58 13.23
CA ASP A 103 -21.24 11.04 14.59
C ASP A 103 -21.18 9.49 14.65
N SER A 104 -21.49 8.83 13.54
CA SER A 104 -21.49 7.38 13.42
C SER A 104 -20.22 6.85 12.71
N ILE A 105 -19.28 7.71 12.35
CA ILE A 105 -18.00 7.32 11.79
C ILE A 105 -17.23 6.54 12.85
N MET A 106 -16.83 5.31 12.49
CA MET A 106 -16.09 4.48 13.42
C MET A 106 -14.62 4.90 13.47
N THR A 107 -14.14 5.14 14.67
CA THR A 107 -12.76 5.54 14.94
C THR A 107 -12.12 4.59 15.96
N ALA A 108 -10.83 4.31 15.81
CA ALA A 108 -10.06 3.54 16.77
C ALA A 108 -8.67 4.15 16.91
N LEU A 109 -8.29 4.52 18.13
CA LEU A 109 -6.92 4.94 18.43
C LEU A 109 -6.10 3.68 18.73
N THR A 110 -5.22 3.32 17.80
CA THR A 110 -4.32 2.18 17.91
C THR A 110 -2.87 2.65 17.80
N ARG A 111 -1.91 1.74 17.94
CA ARG A 111 -0.54 2.02 17.51
C ARG A 111 -0.49 2.11 15.99
N ARG A 112 0.53 2.79 15.44
CA ARG A 112 0.85 2.74 14.02
C ARG A 112 0.90 1.28 13.57
N ASP A 113 0.51 1.03 12.34
CA ASP A 113 0.48 -0.27 11.64
C ASP A 113 -0.48 -1.32 12.23
N VAL A 114 -1.14 -1.01 13.34
CA VAL A 114 -2.15 -1.88 13.93
C VAL A 114 -3.55 -1.51 13.42
N ARG A 115 -4.18 -2.41 12.68
CA ARG A 115 -5.56 -2.23 12.21
C ARG A 115 -6.55 -2.42 13.35
N GLY A 116 -7.32 -1.36 13.64
CA GLY A 116 -8.47 -1.40 14.55
C GLY A 116 -9.80 -1.41 13.81
N PRO A 117 -10.93 -1.62 14.51
CA PRO A 117 -12.28 -1.50 13.95
C PRO A 117 -12.64 -0.03 13.71
N SER A 118 -12.23 0.51 12.58
CA SER A 118 -12.34 1.93 12.20
C SER A 118 -12.56 2.05 10.71
N ASP A 119 -13.22 3.13 10.31
CA ASP A 119 -13.22 3.59 8.93
C ASP A 119 -11.78 3.83 8.47
N GLN A 120 -11.49 3.63 7.18
CA GLN A 120 -10.17 3.84 6.62
C GLN A 120 -10.23 4.42 5.21
N LEU A 121 -9.23 5.24 4.88
CA LEU A 121 -8.86 5.61 3.52
C LEU A 121 -7.46 5.09 3.24
N LYS A 122 -7.28 4.56 2.02
CA LYS A 122 -6.03 3.92 1.61
C LYS A 122 -5.66 4.41 0.22
N LEU A 123 -4.42 4.79 0.06
CA LEU A 123 -3.82 5.08 -1.24
C LEU A 123 -2.88 3.93 -1.60
N MET A 124 -2.99 3.43 -2.80
CA MET A 124 -2.05 2.45 -3.36
C MET A 124 -1.34 3.09 -4.54
N ILE A 125 -0.01 3.04 -4.55
CA ILE A 125 0.83 3.74 -5.51
C ILE A 125 1.88 2.78 -6.07
N ASP A 126 1.80 2.47 -7.36
CA ASP A 126 2.84 1.83 -8.15
C ASP A 126 3.53 2.91 -9.01
N ALA A 127 4.58 3.52 -8.48
CA ALA A 127 5.25 4.62 -9.15
C ALA A 127 6.19 4.16 -10.28
N TYR A 128 6.58 2.89 -10.30
CA TYR A 128 7.27 2.27 -11.42
C TYR A 128 6.34 1.96 -12.59
N HIS A 129 5.05 1.80 -12.27
CA HIS A 129 4.00 1.35 -13.18
C HIS A 129 4.34 -0.02 -13.81
N ASP A 130 4.91 -0.89 -12.99
CA ASP A 130 5.28 -2.26 -13.38
C ASP A 130 4.15 -3.27 -13.13
N ARG A 131 3.09 -2.86 -12.42
CA ARG A 131 1.92 -3.66 -12.05
C ARG A 131 2.26 -4.90 -11.22
N GLN A 132 3.38 -4.86 -10.52
CA GLN A 132 3.89 -5.94 -9.68
C GLN A 132 4.24 -5.44 -8.29
N SER A 133 4.64 -4.17 -8.17
CA SER A 133 5.10 -3.59 -6.92
C SER A 133 4.37 -2.28 -6.62
N GLY A 134 4.46 -1.81 -5.39
CA GLY A 134 3.86 -0.55 -4.99
C GLY A 134 3.95 -0.32 -3.48
N PHE A 135 3.22 0.67 -3.03
CA PHE A 135 3.14 1.05 -1.62
C PHE A 135 1.70 1.35 -1.25
N GLU A 136 1.25 0.92 -0.06
CA GLU A 136 0.00 1.37 0.54
C GLU A 136 0.27 2.41 1.62
N PHE A 137 -0.56 3.43 1.66
CA PHE A 137 -0.61 4.46 2.71
C PHE A 137 -2.06 4.55 3.21
N ALA A 138 -2.31 4.01 4.38
CA ALA A 138 -3.63 3.97 4.98
C ALA A 138 -3.72 4.88 6.20
N VAL A 139 -4.88 5.50 6.39
CA VAL A 139 -5.17 6.32 7.57
C VAL A 139 -6.62 6.10 8.01
N ASN A 140 -6.86 6.23 9.29
CA ASN A 140 -8.20 6.27 9.86
C ASN A 140 -8.62 7.71 10.23
N PRO A 141 -9.90 7.98 10.58
CA PRO A 141 -10.37 9.34 10.83
C PRO A 141 -9.70 10.08 12.01
N VAL A 142 -8.99 9.38 12.90
CA VAL A 142 -8.21 9.98 14.01
C VAL A 142 -6.71 10.04 13.72
N GLY A 143 -6.31 9.86 12.46
CA GLY A 143 -4.93 10.05 12.03
C GLY A 143 -3.98 8.88 12.31
N VAL A 144 -4.48 7.70 12.69
CA VAL A 144 -3.62 6.51 12.84
C VAL A 144 -3.20 6.03 11.47
N LYS A 145 -1.89 6.06 11.22
CA LYS A 145 -1.27 5.64 9.96
C LYS A 145 -0.97 4.14 9.97
N ARG A 146 -1.03 3.57 8.78
CA ARG A 146 -0.53 2.24 8.44
C ARG A 146 0.05 2.27 7.04
N ASP A 147 1.18 1.64 6.84
CA ASP A 147 1.81 1.54 5.54
C ASP A 147 2.50 0.18 5.36
N TYR A 148 2.67 -0.23 4.13
CA TYR A 148 3.44 -1.40 3.74
C TYR A 148 3.87 -1.32 2.27
N ALA A 149 4.91 -2.07 1.92
CA ALA A 149 5.28 -2.27 0.53
C ALA A 149 4.53 -3.48 -0.07
N MET A 150 4.16 -3.36 -1.34
CA MET A 150 3.55 -4.44 -2.11
C MET A 150 4.57 -5.01 -3.09
N TYR A 151 4.58 -6.34 -3.26
CA TYR A 151 5.42 -7.04 -4.22
C TYR A 151 4.68 -8.27 -4.78
N ASN A 152 5.19 -8.82 -5.87
CA ASN A 152 4.55 -9.96 -6.56
C ASN A 152 3.05 -9.77 -6.82
N ASP A 153 2.65 -8.53 -7.16
CA ASP A 153 1.27 -8.12 -7.45
C ASP A 153 0.29 -8.19 -6.27
N ARG A 154 0.61 -8.87 -5.15
CA ARG A 154 -0.36 -9.09 -4.08
C ARG A 154 0.24 -9.19 -2.68
N GLU A 155 1.49 -9.56 -2.58
CA GLU A 155 2.11 -9.79 -1.28
C GLU A 155 2.45 -8.47 -0.60
N GLU A 156 2.36 -8.45 0.73
CA GLU A 156 2.57 -7.28 1.57
C GLU A 156 3.81 -7.49 2.44
N ASP A 157 4.67 -6.48 2.51
CA ASP A 157 5.78 -6.38 3.45
C ASP A 157 5.45 -5.30 4.48
N ASP A 158 4.98 -5.71 5.64
CA ASP A 158 4.59 -4.87 6.76
C ASP A 158 5.78 -4.36 7.59
N THR A 159 6.99 -4.79 7.26
CA THR A 159 8.23 -4.28 7.87
C THR A 159 8.71 -2.98 7.24
N TRP A 160 8.15 -2.64 6.05
CA TRP A 160 8.46 -1.38 5.41
C TRP A 160 7.75 -0.21 6.13
N ASP A 161 8.53 0.76 6.57
CA ASP A 161 8.05 1.95 7.28
C ASP A 161 8.37 3.21 6.46
N GLY A 162 7.33 3.86 5.95
CA GLY A 162 7.46 5.06 5.13
C GLY A 162 7.43 6.34 5.96
N VAL A 163 8.20 7.34 5.52
CA VAL A 163 8.14 8.70 6.09
C VAL A 163 7.18 9.55 5.26
N TRP A 164 5.97 9.73 5.76
CA TRP A 164 4.93 10.51 5.12
C TRP A 164 4.04 11.19 6.15
N ASP A 165 3.28 12.20 5.74
CA ASP A 165 2.40 12.93 6.62
C ASP A 165 0.95 12.85 6.15
N VAL A 166 0.04 12.99 7.09
CA VAL A 166 -1.40 13.06 6.83
C VAL A 166 -2.10 13.91 7.87
N GLY A 167 -2.98 14.80 7.42
CA GLY A 167 -3.96 15.50 8.23
C GLY A 167 -5.33 14.86 8.03
N THR A 168 -6.10 14.69 9.10
CA THR A 168 -7.47 14.19 9.03
C THR A 168 -8.41 15.09 9.79
N GLN A 169 -9.65 15.21 9.30
CA GLN A 169 -10.69 16.00 9.99
C GLN A 169 -12.05 15.32 9.81
N ILE A 170 -12.86 15.32 10.87
CA ILE A 170 -14.28 14.99 10.81
C ILE A 170 -15.06 16.30 10.84
N ASP A 171 -15.96 16.48 9.89
CA ASP A 171 -16.82 17.66 9.77
C ASP A 171 -18.29 17.28 9.53
N SER A 172 -19.16 18.26 9.29
CA SER A 172 -20.59 18.02 9.05
C SER A 172 -20.91 17.27 7.76
N LEU A 173 -19.94 17.11 6.86
CA LEU A 173 -20.11 16.42 5.57
C LEU A 173 -19.56 14.99 5.59
N GLY A 174 -18.82 14.61 6.63
CA GLY A 174 -18.15 13.32 6.76
C GLY A 174 -16.73 13.47 7.31
N TRP A 175 -15.73 12.92 6.61
CA TRP A 175 -14.35 13.11 7.01
C TRP A 175 -13.41 13.23 5.82
N THR A 176 -12.22 13.74 6.11
CA THR A 176 -11.20 14.01 5.12
C THR A 176 -9.87 13.41 5.53
N ALA A 177 -9.04 13.15 4.54
CA ALA A 177 -7.63 12.86 4.74
C ALA A 177 -6.81 13.60 3.66
N GLU A 178 -5.78 14.29 4.10
CA GLU A 178 -4.86 15.03 3.25
C GLU A 178 -3.46 14.49 3.43
N TYR A 179 -2.95 13.85 2.37
CA TYR A 179 -1.68 13.13 2.39
C TYR A 179 -0.57 13.98 1.77
N ARG A 180 0.62 13.91 2.38
CA ARG A 180 1.89 14.33 1.78
C ARG A 180 2.82 13.14 1.74
N ILE A 181 3.11 12.66 0.54
CA ILE A 181 3.96 11.51 0.30
C ILE A 181 5.20 11.98 -0.45
N PRO A 182 6.38 12.03 0.20
CA PRO A 182 7.61 12.43 -0.46
C PRO A 182 7.94 11.44 -1.59
N PHE A 183 8.34 11.96 -2.75
CA PHE A 183 8.80 11.12 -3.86
C PHE A 183 10.02 10.28 -3.49
N SER A 184 10.75 10.69 -2.45
CA SER A 184 11.81 9.87 -1.88
C SER A 184 11.29 8.55 -1.29
N GLN A 185 10.06 8.39 -0.92
CA GLN A 185 9.46 7.13 -0.45
C GLN A 185 9.02 6.22 -1.62
N LEU A 186 8.89 6.78 -2.80
CA LEU A 186 8.46 6.06 -4.00
C LEU A 186 9.67 5.68 -4.86
N ARG A 187 9.58 4.54 -5.54
CA ARG A 187 10.58 4.14 -6.54
C ARG A 187 10.00 4.37 -7.92
N TYR A 188 10.64 5.21 -8.72
CA TYR A 188 10.19 5.52 -10.08
C TYR A 188 11.35 5.72 -11.03
N ALA A 189 11.10 5.52 -12.33
CA ALA A 189 12.11 5.67 -13.36
C ALA A 189 12.40 7.15 -13.63
N ASN A 190 13.63 7.48 -14.03
CA ASN A 190 13.98 8.84 -14.44
C ASN A 190 13.41 9.15 -15.85
N LYS A 191 12.26 9.81 -15.90
CA LYS A 191 11.53 10.21 -17.11
C LYS A 191 11.05 11.64 -16.95
N ARG A 192 10.69 12.30 -18.06
CA ARG A 192 10.09 13.64 -18.01
C ARG A 192 8.62 13.63 -17.61
N GLU A 193 7.90 12.58 -17.99
CA GLU A 193 6.48 12.41 -17.75
C GLU A 193 6.25 11.06 -17.10
N HIS A 194 5.43 11.05 -16.06
CA HIS A 194 5.15 9.87 -15.26
C HIS A 194 3.66 9.56 -15.24
N GLU A 195 3.37 8.30 -15.40
CA GLU A 195 2.08 7.70 -15.07
C GLU A 195 2.33 6.71 -13.95
N PHE A 196 1.66 6.92 -12.82
CA PHE A 196 1.72 6.00 -11.68
C PHE A 196 0.50 5.08 -11.70
N GLY A 197 0.69 3.81 -11.38
CA GLY A 197 -0.42 2.97 -10.94
C GLY A 197 -1.00 3.55 -9.66
N PHE A 198 -2.32 3.75 -9.59
CA PHE A 198 -2.93 4.45 -8.48
C PHE A 198 -4.32 3.93 -8.16
N ALA A 199 -4.61 3.80 -6.87
CA ALA A 199 -5.96 3.53 -6.40
C ALA A 199 -6.24 4.24 -5.08
N VAL A 200 -7.52 4.54 -4.86
CA VAL A 200 -8.03 5.01 -3.57
C VAL A 200 -9.11 4.04 -3.11
N TRP A 201 -8.95 3.50 -1.90
CA TRP A 201 -9.94 2.65 -1.28
C TRP A 201 -10.53 3.33 -0.05
N ARG A 202 -11.81 3.07 0.20
CA ARG A 202 -12.52 3.48 1.41
C ARG A 202 -13.18 2.29 2.06
N ASP A 203 -12.92 2.11 3.36
CA ASP A 203 -13.63 1.16 4.22
C ASP A 203 -14.62 1.94 5.09
N ILE A 204 -15.90 1.58 5.07
CA ILE A 204 -16.94 2.05 5.97
C ILE A 204 -17.22 0.93 6.97
N GLU A 205 -16.55 0.97 8.10
CA GLU A 205 -16.45 -0.16 9.03
C GLU A 205 -17.81 -0.60 9.59
N ARG A 206 -18.71 0.35 9.94
CA ARG A 206 -20.02 0.03 10.48
C ARG A 206 -20.94 -0.75 9.53
N TYR A 207 -20.68 -0.68 8.22
CA TYR A 207 -21.44 -1.40 7.20
C TYR A 207 -20.64 -2.56 6.58
N LYS A 208 -19.37 -2.71 6.93
CA LYS A 208 -18.42 -3.63 6.28
C LYS A 208 -18.38 -3.42 4.77
N GLU A 209 -18.68 -2.19 4.34
CA GLU A 209 -18.65 -1.78 2.95
C GLU A 209 -17.26 -1.30 2.57
N ARG A 210 -16.79 -1.75 1.42
CA ARG A 210 -15.51 -1.30 0.84
C ARG A 210 -15.73 -0.85 -0.58
N THR A 211 -15.23 0.33 -0.87
CA THR A 211 -15.32 0.96 -2.19
C THR A 211 -13.94 1.32 -2.70
N SER A 212 -13.78 1.38 -4.02
CA SER A 212 -12.49 1.74 -4.63
C SER A 212 -12.65 2.54 -5.89
N TRP A 213 -11.65 3.32 -6.19
CA TRP A 213 -11.36 3.86 -7.51
C TRP A 213 -9.93 3.46 -7.90
N PRO A 214 -9.71 2.84 -9.07
CA PRO A 214 -10.73 2.18 -9.90
C PRO A 214 -11.38 1.02 -9.16
N LEU A 215 -12.42 0.43 -9.73
CA LEU A 215 -13.05 -0.75 -9.15
C LEU A 215 -12.04 -1.88 -9.02
N TYR A 216 -11.72 -2.25 -7.78
CA TYR A 216 -11.00 -3.47 -7.47
C TYR A 216 -11.96 -4.67 -7.59
N ARG A 217 -11.50 -5.76 -8.18
CA ARG A 217 -12.28 -6.97 -8.37
C ARG A 217 -11.66 -8.12 -7.59
N PRO A 218 -12.22 -8.50 -6.42
CA PRO A 218 -11.74 -9.66 -5.66
C PRO A 218 -11.78 -10.97 -6.46
N SER A 219 -12.63 -11.03 -7.49
CA SER A 219 -12.74 -12.17 -8.41
C SER A 219 -11.55 -12.31 -9.36
N GLN A 220 -10.69 -11.28 -9.45
CA GLN A 220 -9.45 -11.29 -10.24
C GLN A 220 -8.25 -11.41 -9.31
N SER A 221 -7.21 -12.05 -9.82
CA SER A 221 -5.94 -12.16 -9.11
C SER A 221 -5.19 -10.83 -9.12
N GLY A 222 -4.39 -10.58 -8.07
CA GLY A 222 -3.54 -9.41 -7.96
C GLY A 222 -4.21 -8.18 -7.36
N ILE A 223 -3.40 -7.20 -7.00
CA ILE A 223 -3.80 -5.88 -6.53
C ILE A 223 -3.12 -4.80 -7.38
N SER A 224 -1.79 -4.84 -7.51
CA SER A 224 -1.02 -3.84 -8.27
C SER A 224 -1.39 -3.83 -9.75
N SER A 225 -1.72 -5.00 -10.32
CA SER A 225 -2.18 -5.13 -11.71
C SER A 225 -3.56 -4.50 -11.97
N GLN A 226 -4.36 -4.28 -10.92
CA GLN A 226 -5.69 -3.68 -11.01
C GLN A 226 -5.71 -2.17 -10.71
N LEU A 227 -4.58 -1.58 -10.38
CA LEU A 227 -4.49 -0.13 -10.17
C LEU A 227 -4.86 0.63 -11.44
N GLY A 228 -5.52 1.78 -11.26
CA GLY A 228 -5.76 2.76 -12.32
C GLY A 228 -4.50 3.53 -12.67
N VAL A 229 -4.69 4.67 -13.30
CA VAL A 229 -3.58 5.54 -13.70
C VAL A 229 -3.75 6.92 -13.08
N LEU A 230 -2.71 7.41 -12.42
CA LEU A 230 -2.54 8.81 -12.06
C LEU A 230 -1.55 9.43 -13.03
N ALA A 231 -2.06 10.32 -13.88
CA ALA A 231 -1.30 11.02 -14.92
C ALA A 231 -1.02 12.48 -14.55
N GLY A 232 -0.28 13.18 -15.39
CA GLY A 232 -0.03 14.64 -15.26
C GLY A 232 1.21 14.99 -14.47
N ILE A 233 1.91 14.02 -13.88
CA ILE A 233 3.15 14.24 -13.13
C ILE A 233 4.31 14.42 -14.12
N ARG A 234 5.01 15.57 -14.03
CA ARG A 234 6.09 15.91 -14.96
C ARG A 234 7.28 16.52 -14.24
N ASP A 235 8.46 16.33 -14.84
CA ASP A 235 9.71 16.97 -14.46
C ASP A 235 10.06 16.80 -12.97
N ILE A 236 9.73 15.62 -12.40
CA ILE A 236 10.23 15.20 -11.10
C ILE A 236 11.52 14.40 -11.29
N VAL A 237 12.51 14.66 -10.45
CA VAL A 237 13.81 14.01 -10.52
C VAL A 237 13.97 13.06 -9.35
N PRO A 238 14.36 11.79 -9.59
CA PRO A 238 14.66 10.88 -8.48
C PRO A 238 15.76 11.44 -7.59
N PHE A 239 15.45 11.58 -6.30
CA PHE A 239 16.45 12.02 -5.32
C PHE A 239 17.38 10.86 -4.95
N HIS A 240 18.68 11.17 -4.77
CA HIS A 240 19.55 10.31 -4.01
C HIS A 240 19.07 10.35 -2.55
N ARG A 241 18.51 9.24 -2.09
CA ARG A 241 18.01 9.15 -0.72
C ARG A 241 19.16 9.05 0.23
N LEU A 242 19.24 9.98 1.16
CA LEU A 242 20.00 9.81 2.39
C LEU A 242 19.04 10.06 3.54
N GLU A 243 18.72 9.02 4.27
CA GLU A 243 17.93 9.07 5.49
C GLU A 243 18.82 8.67 6.65
N VAL A 244 18.81 9.47 7.69
CA VAL A 244 19.57 9.22 8.93
C VAL A 244 18.59 9.35 10.08
N VAL A 245 18.37 8.25 10.80
CA VAL A 245 17.49 8.19 11.97
C VAL A 245 18.34 8.00 13.21
N PRO A 246 18.71 9.08 13.94
CA PRO A 246 19.41 8.94 15.21
C PRO A 246 18.46 8.43 16.28
N PHE A 247 18.95 7.57 17.15
CA PHE A 247 18.20 7.09 18.31
C PHE A 247 19.04 7.12 19.58
N THR A 248 18.35 7.23 20.71
CA THR A 248 18.95 7.09 22.02
C THR A 248 18.10 6.17 22.88
N VAL A 249 18.75 5.27 23.61
CA VAL A 249 18.07 4.31 24.47
C VAL A 249 18.61 4.46 25.89
N ALA A 250 17.69 4.75 26.82
CA ALA A 250 17.97 4.75 28.25
C ALA A 250 17.38 3.47 28.88
N LYS A 251 18.24 2.57 29.37
CA LYS A 251 17.82 1.34 30.02
C LYS A 251 18.08 1.42 31.51
N SER A 252 17.03 1.21 32.32
CA SER A 252 17.13 1.03 33.76
C SER A 252 16.71 -0.39 34.13
N SER A 253 17.59 -1.18 34.70
CA SER A 253 17.32 -2.54 35.14
C SER A 253 17.43 -2.63 36.66
N SER A 254 16.49 -3.29 37.30
CA SER A 254 16.53 -3.65 38.73
C SER A 254 16.49 -5.16 38.82
N VAL A 255 17.53 -5.73 39.46
CA VAL A 255 17.70 -7.17 39.64
C VAL A 255 17.74 -7.48 41.12
N PRO A 256 17.04 -8.53 41.61
CA PRO A 256 17.18 -8.94 43.00
C PRO A 256 18.61 -9.35 43.33
N ILE A 257 19.14 -8.87 44.45
CA ILE A 257 20.45 -9.27 44.96
C ILE A 257 20.24 -10.37 46.01
N SER A 258 20.67 -11.60 45.72
CA SER A 258 20.47 -12.75 46.58
C SER A 258 21.32 -12.71 47.89
N SER A 259 22.27 -11.77 48.01
CA SER A 259 23.19 -11.65 49.14
C SER A 259 23.22 -10.25 49.74
N ALA A 260 22.14 -9.48 49.70
CA ALA A 260 22.06 -8.18 50.32
C ALA A 260 22.21 -8.29 51.84
N ALA A 261 23.09 -7.45 52.45
CA ALA A 261 23.26 -7.39 53.89
C ALA A 261 22.04 -6.75 54.57
N PRO A 262 21.79 -7.03 55.87
CA PRO A 262 20.71 -6.39 56.61
C PRO A 262 20.82 -4.86 56.56
N GLY A 263 19.82 -4.18 55.98
CA GLY A 263 19.80 -2.73 55.80
C GLY A 263 20.18 -2.24 54.39
N GLU A 264 20.69 -3.12 53.52
CA GLU A 264 20.96 -2.78 52.13
C GLU A 264 19.71 -3.02 51.24
N SER A 265 19.67 -2.28 50.11
CA SER A 265 18.57 -2.50 49.13
C SER A 265 18.66 -3.91 48.54
N PRO A 266 17.56 -4.69 48.56
CA PRO A 266 17.57 -6.00 47.95
C PRO A 266 17.62 -5.96 46.42
N TRP A 267 17.70 -4.76 45.83
CA TRP A 267 17.70 -4.53 44.41
C TRP A 267 18.96 -3.83 43.93
N GLY A 268 19.70 -4.49 43.06
CA GLY A 268 20.76 -3.86 42.27
C GLY A 268 20.14 -3.09 41.09
N ARG A 269 20.51 -1.80 40.96
CA ARG A 269 20.08 -0.96 39.85
C ARG A 269 21.23 -0.71 38.89
N THR A 270 20.97 -0.97 37.62
CA THR A 270 21.93 -0.63 36.54
C THR A 270 21.23 0.33 35.58
N GLN A 271 21.92 1.43 35.29
CA GLN A 271 21.45 2.38 34.26
C GLN A 271 22.45 2.36 33.11
N LYS A 272 21.96 2.25 31.90
CA LYS A 272 22.75 2.27 30.67
C LYS A 272 22.12 3.25 29.70
N LEU A 273 22.92 4.15 29.14
CA LEU A 273 22.55 5.03 28.05
C LEU A 273 23.36 4.58 26.83
N SER A 274 22.69 4.38 25.72
CA SER A 274 23.28 4.12 24.42
C SER A 274 22.67 5.06 23.37
N ALA A 275 23.45 5.40 22.35
CA ALA A 275 23.03 6.17 21.22
C ALA A 275 23.51 5.48 19.95
N GLY A 276 22.69 5.50 18.91
CA GLY A 276 22.99 4.93 17.62
C GLY A 276 22.29 5.70 16.50
N ALA A 277 22.44 5.22 15.28
CA ALA A 277 21.77 5.78 14.12
C ALA A 277 21.57 4.73 13.04
N ASP A 278 20.41 4.76 12.41
CA ASP A 278 20.15 4.03 11.19
C ASP A 278 20.36 4.94 9.99
N LEU A 279 21.01 4.40 8.97
CA LEU A 279 21.35 5.08 7.73
C LEU A 279 20.71 4.30 6.57
N LYS A 280 19.92 5.00 5.76
CA LYS A 280 19.38 4.46 4.51
C LYS A 280 19.81 5.32 3.34
N TYR A 281 20.56 4.75 2.43
CA TYR A 281 21.10 5.47 1.27
C TYR A 281 20.71 4.80 -0.04
N GLY A 282 19.90 5.49 -0.85
CA GLY A 282 19.56 5.08 -2.20
C GLY A 282 20.72 5.35 -3.16
N ILE A 283 21.45 4.31 -3.55
CA ILE A 283 22.56 4.41 -4.51
C ILE A 283 22.03 4.59 -5.93
N THR A 284 20.96 3.86 -6.27
CA THR A 284 20.24 3.97 -7.54
C THR A 284 18.73 3.86 -7.30
N SER A 285 17.90 3.93 -8.35
CA SER A 285 16.45 3.71 -8.24
C SER A 285 16.08 2.30 -7.72
N ASN A 286 16.98 1.33 -7.85
CA ASN A 286 16.74 -0.08 -7.49
C ASN A 286 17.72 -0.62 -6.43
N LEU A 287 18.71 0.16 -6.00
CA LEU A 287 19.70 -0.26 -5.01
C LEU A 287 19.69 0.68 -3.83
N THR A 288 19.37 0.16 -2.66
CA THR A 288 19.38 0.87 -1.39
C THR A 288 20.42 0.21 -0.48
N LEU A 289 21.24 1.00 0.19
CA LEU A 289 22.14 0.58 1.25
C LEU A 289 21.48 0.92 2.59
N ASP A 290 21.25 -0.09 3.41
CA ASP A 290 20.84 0.07 4.80
C ASP A 290 22.04 -0.24 5.71
N ALA A 291 22.32 0.65 6.66
CA ALA A 291 23.41 0.49 7.61
C ALA A 291 22.98 1.01 8.99
N THR A 292 23.36 0.28 10.04
CA THR A 292 23.08 0.69 11.41
C THR A 292 24.39 0.85 12.17
N VAL A 293 24.51 1.95 12.89
CA VAL A 293 25.64 2.23 13.78
C VAL A 293 25.19 2.08 15.22
N ASN A 294 25.88 1.20 15.97
CA ASN A 294 25.57 0.85 17.36
C ASN A 294 24.14 0.38 17.59
N PRO A 295 23.68 -0.71 16.91
CA PRO A 295 22.31 -1.19 16.98
C PRO A 295 21.90 -1.52 18.42
N ASP A 296 20.67 -1.19 18.78
CA ASP A 296 20.08 -1.62 20.05
C ASP A 296 19.34 -2.94 19.89
N PHE A 297 19.97 -4.03 20.27
CA PHE A 297 19.33 -5.36 20.30
C PHE A 297 18.33 -5.53 21.46
N GLY A 298 18.04 -4.49 22.23
CA GLY A 298 17.07 -4.53 23.31
C GLY A 298 15.62 -4.56 22.87
N GLN A 299 15.35 -4.32 21.58
CA GLN A 299 14.03 -4.40 20.95
C GLN A 299 13.89 -5.65 20.05
N VAL A 300 14.72 -6.66 20.21
CA VAL A 300 14.38 -7.96 19.62
C VAL A 300 13.04 -8.37 20.25
N GLU A 301 11.96 -8.17 19.54
CA GLU A 301 10.68 -8.78 19.90
C GLU A 301 10.96 -10.27 20.02
N ALA A 302 10.77 -10.80 21.22
CA ALA A 302 10.81 -12.23 21.40
C ALA A 302 9.71 -12.79 20.46
N ASP A 303 10.11 -13.70 19.57
CA ASP A 303 9.14 -14.39 18.73
C ASP A 303 7.96 -14.81 19.58
N PRO A 304 6.72 -14.48 19.18
CA PRO A 304 5.55 -14.89 19.95
C PRO A 304 5.63 -16.39 20.11
N SER A 305 5.67 -16.87 21.38
CA SER A 305 5.71 -18.29 21.68
C SER A 305 4.44 -18.94 21.14
N VAL A 306 4.50 -19.45 19.92
CA VAL A 306 3.39 -20.17 19.28
C VAL A 306 3.42 -21.60 19.82
N VAL A 307 2.47 -21.91 20.70
CA VAL A 307 2.25 -23.29 21.15
C VAL A 307 1.53 -24.02 20.00
N ASN A 308 2.26 -24.86 19.27
CA ASN A 308 1.65 -25.73 18.28
C ASN A 308 0.87 -26.86 18.98
N LEU A 309 -0.45 -26.71 19.01
CA LEU A 309 -1.37 -27.74 19.52
C LEU A 309 -1.87 -28.70 18.43
N SER A 310 -1.36 -28.58 17.20
CA SER A 310 -1.71 -29.44 16.07
C SER A 310 -0.71 -30.56 15.90
N ALA A 311 -1.14 -31.67 15.26
CA ALA A 311 -0.26 -32.80 14.89
C ALA A 311 0.60 -32.52 13.65
N PHE A 312 0.56 -31.32 13.08
CA PHE A 312 1.31 -30.93 11.89
C PHE A 312 2.40 -29.93 12.26
N GLU A 313 3.56 -30.03 11.59
CA GLU A 313 4.63 -29.04 11.70
C GLU A 313 4.15 -27.71 11.17
N THR A 314 4.35 -26.63 11.96
CA THR A 314 4.17 -25.25 11.50
C THR A 314 5.52 -24.66 11.18
N PHE A 315 5.67 -24.13 9.96
CA PHE A 315 6.84 -23.34 9.59
C PHE A 315 6.66 -21.92 10.16
N PHE A 316 7.63 -21.49 10.93
CA PHE A 316 7.70 -20.10 11.41
C PHE A 316 8.35 -19.25 10.33
N GLN A 317 7.77 -18.08 10.05
CA GLN A 317 8.50 -17.04 9.31
C GLN A 317 9.52 -16.42 10.27
N GLU A 318 10.79 -16.57 9.96
CA GLU A 318 11.86 -15.79 10.60
C GLU A 318 11.66 -14.32 10.22
N ARG A 319 11.66 -13.43 11.23
CA ARG A 319 11.57 -11.97 11.06
C ARG A 319 12.95 -11.36 11.02
#